data_26ebd1f9bb8d08a3a409a5d2da97b2e2
#
_entry.id   26ebd1f9bb8d08a3a409a5d2da97b2e2
#
_cell.length_a   1.000
_cell.length_b   1.000
_cell.length_c   1.000
_cell.angle_alpha   90.00
_cell.angle_beta   90.00
_cell.angle_gamma   90.00
#
_symmetry.space_group_name_H-M   'P 1'
#
loop_
_entity.id
_entity.type
_entity.pdbx_description
1 polymer ?
#
loop_
_entity_poly.entity_id
_entity_poly.type
_entity_poly.pdbx_seq_one_letter_code
_entity_poly.pdbx_strand_id
1 'polypeptide(L)'
;MKMLEKNVQNRQQAEIICLEDLVPENHLLRKIDRAVDFDRIYDFVEDLYCLDNGRPSIDPVILFKMVLIQHLYGIRSLRRIAEETSMNVAYRWFLGYSLNDTTPHFSTLSYNFRNRFKAETVDKIFNWILDEIANEGYLNPEAVFIDGTHIKANANTKKKIQEEVPVAAKRYADELMKEINADREAHGKKPFDNGKDSNNDKPKKKRDNTSNKKLKRRKQEAKKKKVTKSTTDPESGLFVKGEHKKKFAYEAHTACDRNGYILGVEVTPGNVHDSVAFDDVYDEVTERFPEVETIVADSAYKTPHICKKVFDDKRVISTAYKRPHTKKGNHPWYKYVYDE
;
A
#
# COMPACT_ATOMS: atom_id res chain seq x y z
N MET A 1 21.23 -53.88 30.43
CA MET A 1 19.93 -53.74 29.69
C MET A 1 20.02 -52.53 28.78
N LYS A 2 19.94 -52.71 27.46
CA LYS A 2 19.88 -51.57 26.55
C LYS A 2 18.47 -51.01 26.58
N MET A 3 18.27 -49.77 27.10
CA MET A 3 16.99 -49.07 27.13
C MET A 3 16.59 -48.45 25.77
N LEU A 4 17.30 -48.79 24.69
CA LEU A 4 16.98 -48.32 23.34
C LEU A 4 16.06 -49.33 22.66
N GLU A 5 14.79 -48.98 22.53
CA GLU A 5 13.82 -49.72 21.72
C GLU A 5 13.88 -49.22 20.29
N LYS A 6 13.95 -50.13 19.31
CA LYS A 6 13.79 -49.80 17.89
C LYS A 6 12.31 -49.71 17.57
N ASN A 7 11.87 -48.55 17.09
CA ASN A 7 10.51 -48.36 16.60
C ASN A 7 10.27 -49.26 15.39
N VAL A 8 9.26 -50.10 15.48
CA VAL A 8 8.79 -50.97 14.35
C VAL A 8 7.90 -50.11 13.47
N GLN A 9 8.39 -49.74 12.30
CA GLN A 9 7.64 -48.92 11.35
C GLN A 9 6.55 -49.81 10.64
N ASN A 10 5.31 -49.66 11.03
CA ASN A 10 4.19 -50.28 10.34
C ASN A 10 3.44 -49.30 9.44
N ARG A 11 4.00 -49.04 8.26
CA ARG A 11 3.42 -48.10 7.28
C ARG A 11 2.24 -48.65 6.50
N GLN A 12 1.93 -49.93 6.64
CA GLN A 12 0.86 -50.63 5.92
C GLN A 12 -0.35 -50.92 6.82
N GLN A 13 -0.33 -50.44 8.05
CA GLN A 13 -1.44 -50.60 8.96
C GLN A 13 -2.64 -49.80 8.45
N ALA A 14 -3.78 -50.44 8.29
CA ALA A 14 -5.03 -49.76 7.98
C ALA A 14 -5.68 -49.27 9.27
N GLU A 15 -6.01 -48.00 9.30
CA GLU A 15 -6.70 -47.34 10.42
C GLU A 15 -7.95 -46.62 9.89
N ILE A 16 -9.08 -46.74 10.60
CA ILE A 16 -10.29 -46.01 10.29
C ILE A 16 -10.32 -44.77 11.23
N ILE A 17 -10.10 -43.63 10.66
CA ILE A 17 -9.98 -42.34 11.41
C ILE A 17 -10.85 -41.31 10.72
N CYS A 18 -11.60 -40.53 11.50
CA CYS A 18 -12.30 -39.38 11.00
C CYS A 18 -11.30 -38.19 10.86
N LEU A 19 -11.37 -37.47 9.75
CA LEU A 19 -10.50 -36.31 9.53
C LEU A 19 -10.64 -35.25 10.64
N GLU A 20 -11.85 -35.15 11.18
CA GLU A 20 -12.18 -34.27 12.30
C GLU A 20 -11.33 -34.60 13.56
N ASP A 21 -11.09 -35.84 13.83
CA ASP A 21 -10.35 -36.31 15.03
C ASP A 21 -8.82 -36.09 14.89
N LEU A 22 -8.33 -35.93 13.65
CA LEU A 22 -6.90 -35.77 13.38
C LEU A 22 -6.38 -34.36 13.68
N VAL A 23 -7.27 -33.37 13.72
CA VAL A 23 -6.90 -31.97 14.00
C VAL A 23 -7.21 -31.63 15.45
N PRO A 24 -6.21 -31.26 16.28
CA PRO A 24 -6.46 -30.93 17.69
C PRO A 24 -7.48 -29.81 17.87
N GLU A 25 -8.32 -29.89 18.91
CA GLU A 25 -9.35 -28.90 19.21
C GLU A 25 -8.81 -27.46 19.41
N ASN A 26 -7.60 -27.32 19.94
CA ASN A 26 -6.95 -26.04 20.18
C ASN A 26 -6.16 -25.51 18.97
N HIS A 27 -6.23 -26.21 17.81
CA HIS A 27 -5.49 -25.81 16.63
C HIS A 27 -5.93 -24.43 16.11
N LEU A 28 -4.98 -23.60 15.64
CA LEU A 28 -5.25 -22.24 15.15
C LEU A 28 -6.32 -22.19 14.07
N LEU A 29 -6.26 -23.10 13.09
CA LEU A 29 -7.23 -23.12 11.98
C LEU A 29 -8.66 -23.40 12.47
N ARG A 30 -8.86 -24.20 13.53
CA ARG A 30 -10.18 -24.39 14.14
C ARG A 30 -10.70 -23.11 14.78
N LYS A 31 -9.83 -22.35 15.45
CA LYS A 31 -10.21 -21.08 16.04
C LYS A 31 -10.64 -20.08 14.97
N ILE A 32 -9.90 -20.03 13.87
CA ILE A 32 -10.20 -19.15 12.73
C ILE A 32 -11.51 -19.58 12.06
N ASP A 33 -11.71 -20.87 11.82
CA ASP A 33 -12.91 -21.39 11.16
C ASP A 33 -14.19 -21.11 11.98
N ARG A 34 -14.08 -21.10 13.31
CA ARG A 34 -15.19 -20.74 14.21
C ARG A 34 -15.43 -19.23 14.31
N ALA A 35 -14.38 -18.43 14.14
CA ALA A 35 -14.44 -16.98 14.32
C ALA A 35 -14.84 -16.22 13.05
N VAL A 36 -14.59 -16.80 11.87
CA VAL A 36 -14.79 -16.13 10.57
C VAL A 36 -15.84 -16.89 9.77
N ASP A 37 -16.91 -16.20 9.42
CA ASP A 37 -17.93 -16.71 8.48
C ASP A 37 -17.45 -16.59 7.04
N PHE A 38 -16.74 -17.59 6.55
CA PHE A 38 -16.17 -17.60 5.21
C PHE A 38 -17.21 -17.63 4.09
N ASP A 39 -18.46 -17.98 4.37
CA ASP A 39 -19.52 -18.02 3.36
C ASP A 39 -19.84 -16.64 2.82
N ARG A 40 -19.55 -15.56 3.59
CA ARG A 40 -19.68 -14.20 3.10
C ARG A 40 -18.78 -13.85 1.91
N ILE A 41 -17.73 -14.63 1.66
CA ILE A 41 -16.90 -14.47 0.46
C ILE A 41 -17.73 -14.64 -0.82
N TYR A 42 -18.75 -15.52 -0.80
CA TYR A 42 -19.62 -15.72 -1.96
C TYR A 42 -20.31 -14.41 -2.37
N ASP A 43 -20.76 -13.60 -1.42
CA ASP A 43 -21.46 -12.33 -1.67
C ASP A 43 -20.58 -11.33 -2.47
N PHE A 44 -19.25 -11.42 -2.30
CA PHE A 44 -18.31 -10.54 -2.98
C PHE A 44 -17.84 -11.03 -4.35
N VAL A 45 -18.04 -12.32 -4.65
CA VAL A 45 -17.46 -12.94 -5.85
C VAL A 45 -18.49 -13.60 -6.77
N GLU A 46 -19.75 -13.76 -6.36
CA GLU A 46 -20.79 -14.45 -7.12
C GLU A 46 -20.93 -13.89 -8.54
N ASP A 47 -20.96 -12.58 -8.68
CA ASP A 47 -21.08 -11.88 -9.97
C ASP A 47 -19.90 -12.12 -10.92
N LEU A 48 -18.79 -12.66 -10.42
CA LEU A 48 -17.59 -12.97 -11.21
C LEU A 48 -17.65 -14.37 -11.85
N TYR A 49 -18.72 -15.12 -11.59
CA TYR A 49 -18.91 -16.49 -12.08
C TYR A 49 -20.09 -16.57 -13.04
N CYS A 50 -19.94 -17.37 -14.13
CA CYS A 50 -21.05 -17.66 -15.02
C CYS A 50 -21.99 -18.67 -14.40
N LEU A 51 -23.30 -18.47 -14.56
CA LEU A 51 -24.34 -19.33 -13.98
C LEU A 51 -24.45 -20.68 -14.69
N ASP A 52 -24.27 -20.73 -16.02
CA ASP A 52 -24.69 -21.85 -16.88
C ASP A 52 -23.63 -22.29 -17.90
N ASN A 53 -22.45 -21.69 -17.93
CA ASN A 53 -21.46 -21.99 -18.96
C ASN A 53 -20.06 -22.21 -18.37
N GLY A 54 -19.37 -23.26 -18.89
CA GLY A 54 -17.98 -23.54 -18.58
C GLY A 54 -17.75 -24.77 -17.68
N ARG A 55 -16.49 -25.09 -17.41
CA ARG A 55 -16.10 -26.12 -16.47
C ARG A 55 -16.42 -25.67 -15.03
N PRO A 56 -16.93 -26.55 -14.15
CA PRO A 56 -17.10 -26.23 -12.73
C PRO A 56 -15.84 -25.62 -12.15
N SER A 57 -16.00 -24.46 -11.52
CA SER A 57 -14.88 -23.75 -10.90
C SER A 57 -14.49 -24.41 -9.58
N ILE A 58 -13.25 -24.17 -9.14
CA ILE A 58 -12.89 -24.40 -7.74
C ILE A 58 -13.61 -23.35 -6.91
N ASP A 59 -14.11 -23.77 -5.77
CA ASP A 59 -14.79 -22.94 -4.80
C ASP A 59 -13.90 -21.71 -4.43
N PRO A 60 -14.41 -20.48 -4.55
CA PRO A 60 -13.65 -19.28 -4.20
C PRO A 60 -13.21 -19.26 -2.73
N VAL A 61 -14.04 -19.74 -1.81
CA VAL A 61 -13.72 -19.81 -0.37
C VAL A 61 -12.45 -20.62 -0.15
N ILE A 62 -12.31 -21.74 -0.85
CA ILE A 62 -11.09 -22.57 -0.79
C ILE A 62 -9.86 -21.78 -1.25
N LEU A 63 -9.98 -21.01 -2.32
CA LEU A 63 -8.88 -20.20 -2.85
C LEU A 63 -8.44 -19.13 -1.85
N PHE A 64 -9.36 -18.44 -1.21
CA PHE A 64 -9.08 -17.46 -0.15
C PHE A 64 -8.51 -18.12 1.11
N LYS A 65 -9.09 -19.23 1.57
CA LYS A 65 -8.55 -20.01 2.69
C LYS A 65 -7.11 -20.49 2.42
N MET A 66 -6.75 -20.88 1.18
CA MET A 66 -5.39 -21.24 0.82
C MET A 66 -4.42 -20.08 0.91
N VAL A 67 -4.82 -18.87 0.47
CA VAL A 67 -4.00 -17.65 0.61
C VAL A 67 -3.87 -17.26 2.09
N LEU A 68 -4.93 -17.41 2.87
CA LEU A 68 -4.88 -17.18 4.31
C LEU A 68 -3.85 -18.12 4.99
N ILE A 69 -3.89 -19.42 4.72
CA ILE A 69 -2.91 -20.39 5.20
C ILE A 69 -1.49 -19.97 4.79
N GLN A 70 -1.32 -19.55 3.53
CA GLN A 70 -0.02 -19.11 3.01
C GLN A 70 0.58 -18.00 3.86
N HIS A 71 -0.21 -16.99 4.21
CA HIS A 71 0.25 -15.85 5.02
C HIS A 71 0.43 -16.21 6.49
N LEU A 72 -0.51 -16.94 7.09
CA LEU A 72 -0.44 -17.36 8.49
C LEU A 72 0.81 -18.19 8.82
N TYR A 73 1.19 -19.07 7.91
CA TYR A 73 2.33 -19.97 8.11
C TYR A 73 3.60 -19.53 7.37
N GLY A 74 3.60 -18.32 6.78
CA GLY A 74 4.78 -17.75 6.10
C GLY A 74 5.26 -18.55 4.89
N ILE A 75 4.35 -19.21 4.17
CA ILE A 75 4.67 -20.03 3.00
C ILE A 75 5.00 -19.13 1.82
N ARG A 76 6.20 -19.21 1.26
CA ARG A 76 6.74 -18.19 0.35
C ARG A 76 6.20 -18.22 -1.08
N SER A 77 5.52 -19.28 -1.51
CA SER A 77 5.06 -19.37 -2.91
C SER A 77 3.75 -20.15 -3.06
N LEU A 78 2.98 -19.79 -4.11
CA LEU A 78 1.73 -20.50 -4.47
C LEU A 78 1.97 -21.98 -4.80
N ARG A 79 3.12 -22.34 -5.35
CA ARG A 79 3.47 -23.74 -5.60
C ARG A 79 3.65 -24.47 -4.28
N ARG A 80 4.35 -23.88 -3.33
CA ARG A 80 4.59 -24.51 -2.03
C ARG A 80 3.29 -24.69 -1.24
N ILE A 81 2.37 -23.70 -1.24
CA ILE A 81 1.09 -23.88 -0.56
C ILE A 81 0.27 -25.01 -1.18
N ALA A 82 0.25 -25.16 -2.52
CA ALA A 82 -0.43 -26.26 -3.16
C ALA A 82 0.16 -27.64 -2.78
N GLU A 83 1.48 -27.75 -2.68
CA GLU A 83 2.18 -28.95 -2.19
C GLU A 83 1.86 -29.22 -0.73
N GLU A 84 1.98 -28.22 0.16
CA GLU A 84 1.68 -28.36 1.58
C GLU A 84 0.22 -28.75 1.83
N THR A 85 -0.72 -28.17 1.12
CA THR A 85 -2.15 -28.50 1.21
C THR A 85 -2.40 -29.95 0.83
N SER A 86 -1.67 -30.51 -0.12
CA SER A 86 -1.82 -31.91 -0.50
C SER A 86 -1.37 -32.91 0.58
N MET A 87 -0.49 -32.49 1.48
CA MET A 87 0.17 -33.35 2.47
C MET A 87 -0.24 -33.07 3.91
N ASN A 88 -0.71 -31.85 4.24
CA ASN A 88 -1.01 -31.45 5.59
C ASN A 88 -2.49 -31.69 5.93
N VAL A 89 -2.73 -32.51 6.92
CA VAL A 89 -4.08 -32.92 7.36
C VAL A 89 -4.87 -31.71 7.87
N ALA A 90 -4.29 -30.81 8.65
CA ALA A 90 -4.98 -29.65 9.19
C ALA A 90 -5.37 -28.64 8.08
N TYR A 91 -4.56 -28.52 7.02
CA TYR A 91 -4.92 -27.68 5.88
C TYR A 91 -6.05 -28.30 5.08
N ARG A 92 -6.03 -29.63 4.85
CA ARG A 92 -7.11 -30.34 4.19
C ARG A 92 -8.42 -30.20 4.95
N TRP A 93 -8.38 -30.38 6.26
CA TRP A 93 -9.53 -30.20 7.13
C TRP A 93 -10.13 -28.78 6.99
N PHE A 94 -9.29 -27.74 7.10
CA PHE A 94 -9.71 -26.35 7.02
C PHE A 94 -10.30 -25.97 5.66
N LEU A 95 -9.84 -26.61 4.58
CA LEU A 95 -10.32 -26.41 3.22
C LEU A 95 -11.52 -27.32 2.86
N GLY A 96 -11.92 -28.24 3.72
CA GLY A 96 -13.01 -29.18 3.47
C GLY A 96 -12.66 -30.32 2.52
N TYR A 97 -11.37 -30.65 2.33
CA TYR A 97 -10.92 -31.76 1.48
C TYR A 97 -10.71 -33.03 2.29
N SER A 98 -11.23 -34.18 1.80
CA SER A 98 -10.87 -35.47 2.37
C SER A 98 -9.41 -35.85 2.08
N LEU A 99 -8.89 -36.91 2.75
CA LEU A 99 -7.50 -37.35 2.57
C LEU A 99 -7.17 -37.75 1.13
N ASN A 100 -8.15 -38.20 0.37
CA ASN A 100 -7.99 -38.70 -1.01
C ASN A 100 -8.34 -37.68 -2.08
N ASP A 101 -8.88 -36.50 -1.71
CA ASP A 101 -9.31 -35.52 -2.69
C ASP A 101 -8.10 -34.83 -3.35
N THR A 102 -8.29 -34.46 -4.61
CA THR A 102 -7.30 -33.70 -5.34
C THR A 102 -7.39 -32.20 -4.96
N THR A 103 -6.32 -31.65 -4.41
CA THR A 103 -6.24 -30.23 -4.03
C THR A 103 -5.96 -29.33 -5.24
N PRO A 104 -6.28 -28.03 -5.17
CA PRO A 104 -6.08 -27.11 -6.28
C PRO A 104 -4.62 -26.98 -6.68
N HIS A 105 -4.38 -26.95 -8.00
CA HIS A 105 -3.06 -26.67 -8.52
C HIS A 105 -2.71 -25.18 -8.36
N PHE A 106 -1.42 -24.86 -8.12
CA PHE A 106 -0.95 -23.48 -7.91
C PHE A 106 -1.31 -22.52 -9.06
N SER A 107 -1.38 -23.03 -10.31
CA SER A 107 -1.78 -22.20 -11.46
C SER A 107 -3.22 -21.71 -11.37
N THR A 108 -4.10 -22.46 -10.73
CA THR A 108 -5.49 -22.06 -10.52
C THR A 108 -5.58 -20.88 -9.55
N LEU A 109 -4.82 -20.94 -8.44
CA LEU A 109 -4.71 -19.80 -7.54
C LEU A 109 -4.19 -18.56 -8.29
N SER A 110 -3.05 -18.70 -8.96
CA SER A 110 -2.42 -17.60 -9.71
C SER A 110 -3.37 -17.00 -10.75
N TYR A 111 -4.11 -17.86 -11.49
CA TYR A 111 -5.05 -17.40 -12.50
C TYR A 111 -6.20 -16.59 -11.90
N ASN A 112 -6.83 -17.08 -10.82
CA ASN A 112 -7.97 -16.43 -10.20
C ASN A 112 -7.57 -15.08 -9.57
N PHE A 113 -6.49 -15.01 -8.81
CA PHE A 113 -6.00 -13.77 -8.20
C PHE A 113 -5.43 -12.76 -9.21
N ARG A 114 -5.06 -13.20 -10.41
CA ARG A 114 -4.60 -12.30 -11.46
C ARG A 114 -5.72 -11.77 -12.36
N ASN A 115 -6.70 -12.62 -12.66
CA ASN A 115 -7.67 -12.33 -13.73
C ASN A 115 -9.10 -12.16 -13.23
N ARG A 116 -9.48 -12.79 -12.11
CA ARG A 116 -10.85 -12.76 -11.59
C ARG A 116 -10.99 -11.89 -10.35
N PHE A 117 -10.20 -12.13 -9.31
CA PHE A 117 -10.26 -11.36 -8.06
C PHE A 117 -9.37 -10.12 -8.20
N LYS A 118 -9.95 -9.04 -8.73
CA LYS A 118 -9.27 -7.76 -8.89
C LYS A 118 -9.14 -7.04 -7.56
N ALA A 119 -8.44 -5.90 -7.54
CA ALA A 119 -8.25 -5.08 -6.35
C ALA A 119 -9.57 -4.81 -5.63
N GLU A 120 -10.61 -4.37 -6.34
CA GLU A 120 -11.95 -4.09 -5.79
C GLU A 120 -12.56 -5.25 -4.98
N THR A 121 -12.33 -6.51 -5.42
CA THR A 121 -12.83 -7.70 -4.69
C THR A 121 -12.02 -7.91 -3.42
N VAL A 122 -10.70 -7.72 -3.49
CA VAL A 122 -9.81 -7.84 -2.33
C VAL A 122 -10.12 -6.76 -1.31
N ASP A 123 -10.36 -5.52 -1.75
CA ASP A 123 -10.73 -4.40 -0.90
C ASP A 123 -12.07 -4.63 -0.18
N LYS A 124 -13.09 -5.17 -0.88
CA LYS A 124 -14.37 -5.55 -0.25
C LYS A 124 -14.18 -6.58 0.87
N ILE A 125 -13.36 -7.61 0.63
CA ILE A 125 -13.09 -8.65 1.63
C ILE A 125 -12.27 -8.08 2.80
N PHE A 126 -11.26 -7.26 2.51
CA PHE A 126 -10.49 -6.56 3.52
C PHE A 126 -11.39 -5.69 4.41
N ASN A 127 -12.24 -4.91 3.78
CA ASN A 127 -13.17 -4.03 4.45
C ASN A 127 -14.18 -4.79 5.33
N TRP A 128 -14.70 -5.91 4.84
CA TRP A 128 -15.55 -6.79 5.66
C TRP A 128 -14.83 -7.32 6.91
N ILE A 129 -13.60 -7.84 6.75
CA ILE A 129 -12.81 -8.33 7.90
C ILE A 129 -12.55 -7.19 8.89
N LEU A 130 -12.27 -5.99 8.41
CA LEU A 130 -12.03 -4.83 9.24
C LEU A 130 -13.28 -4.41 10.03
N ASP A 131 -14.48 -4.52 9.41
CA ASP A 131 -15.75 -4.27 10.10
C ASP A 131 -16.00 -5.29 11.22
N GLU A 132 -15.72 -6.57 11.00
CA GLU A 132 -15.83 -7.60 12.03
C GLU A 132 -14.89 -7.29 13.21
N ILE A 133 -13.65 -6.88 12.96
CA ILE A 133 -12.69 -6.48 13.99
C ILE A 133 -13.17 -5.24 14.74
N ALA A 134 -13.76 -4.26 14.03
CA ALA A 134 -14.33 -3.06 14.62
C ALA A 134 -15.51 -3.38 15.53
N ASN A 135 -16.43 -4.24 15.09
CA ASN A 135 -17.60 -4.66 15.86
C ASN A 135 -17.23 -5.37 17.16
N GLU A 136 -16.11 -6.11 17.18
CA GLU A 136 -15.56 -6.74 18.38
C GLU A 136 -14.80 -5.75 19.30
N GLY A 137 -14.67 -4.48 18.90
CA GLY A 137 -14.04 -3.41 19.69
C GLY A 137 -12.53 -3.47 19.80
N TYR A 138 -11.85 -4.16 18.88
CA TYR A 138 -10.38 -4.25 18.87
C TYR A 138 -9.68 -3.04 18.26
N LEU A 139 -10.38 -2.24 17.46
CA LEU A 139 -9.80 -1.07 16.80
C LEU A 139 -9.74 0.15 17.73
N ASN A 140 -8.68 0.93 17.58
CA ASN A 140 -8.53 2.22 18.25
C ASN A 140 -8.01 3.26 17.24
N PRO A 141 -8.85 3.77 16.33
CA PRO A 141 -8.47 4.64 15.24
C PRO A 141 -8.27 6.11 15.63
N GLU A 142 -8.42 6.51 16.90
CA GLU A 142 -8.19 7.88 17.37
C GLU A 142 -6.83 8.45 16.89
N ALA A 143 -5.79 7.60 16.89
CA ALA A 143 -4.48 7.93 16.35
C ALA A 143 -4.06 6.92 15.27
N VAL A 144 -3.84 7.42 14.06
CA VAL A 144 -3.47 6.63 12.88
C VAL A 144 -2.03 6.87 12.49
N PHE A 145 -1.30 5.78 12.27
CA PHE A 145 0.12 5.78 11.89
C PHE A 145 0.24 5.42 10.41
N ILE A 146 0.78 6.34 9.60
CA ILE A 146 0.96 6.14 8.16
C ILE A 146 2.44 5.98 7.84
N ASP A 147 2.79 4.87 7.17
CA ASP A 147 4.16 4.58 6.73
C ASP A 147 4.17 3.81 5.40
N GLY A 148 5.26 3.97 4.64
CA GLY A 148 5.47 3.32 3.36
C GLY A 148 6.47 2.16 3.45
N THR A 149 6.07 0.99 2.95
CA THR A 149 6.94 -0.19 2.90
C THR A 149 7.20 -0.63 1.46
N HIS A 150 8.48 -0.71 1.07
CA HIS A 150 8.87 -1.14 -0.27
C HIS A 150 8.85 -2.67 -0.41
N ILE A 151 8.05 -3.14 -1.36
CA ILE A 151 7.92 -4.56 -1.73
C ILE A 151 8.65 -4.79 -3.04
N LYS A 152 9.65 -5.67 -3.05
CA LYS A 152 10.42 -5.99 -4.25
C LYS A 152 9.53 -6.63 -5.31
N ALA A 153 9.50 -6.03 -6.51
CA ALA A 153 8.83 -6.59 -7.67
C ALA A 153 9.57 -7.80 -8.23
N ASN A 154 8.84 -8.74 -8.81
CA ASN A 154 9.42 -9.87 -9.56
C ASN A 154 9.78 -9.44 -10.98
N ALA A 155 10.59 -8.40 -11.10
CA ALA A 155 10.98 -7.77 -12.35
C ALA A 155 12.47 -7.95 -12.67
N ASN A 156 12.77 -8.15 -13.95
CA ASN A 156 14.15 -8.24 -14.40
C ASN A 156 14.76 -6.84 -14.51
N THR A 157 15.75 -6.53 -13.67
CA THR A 157 16.41 -5.21 -13.62
C THR A 157 17.20 -4.85 -14.88
N LYS A 158 17.56 -5.83 -15.72
CA LYS A 158 18.26 -5.61 -16.99
C LYS A 158 17.31 -5.27 -18.14
N LYS A 159 16.04 -5.72 -18.06
CA LYS A 159 15.00 -5.46 -19.08
C LYS A 159 14.21 -4.21 -18.71
N LYS A 160 14.66 -3.06 -19.20
CA LYS A 160 14.08 -1.74 -18.86
C LYS A 160 13.99 -0.84 -20.07
N ILE A 161 13.00 0.03 -20.10
CA ILE A 161 12.79 1.11 -21.05
C ILE A 161 12.75 2.45 -20.33
N GLN A 162 13.05 3.52 -21.04
CA GLN A 162 12.88 4.89 -20.54
C GLN A 162 11.67 5.52 -21.20
N GLU A 163 10.76 6.02 -20.41
CA GLU A 163 9.55 6.73 -20.84
C GLU A 163 9.58 8.17 -20.34
N GLU A 164 9.15 9.12 -21.16
CA GLU A 164 9.02 10.50 -20.75
C GLU A 164 7.63 10.75 -20.18
N VAL A 165 7.55 11.00 -18.85
CA VAL A 165 6.29 11.24 -18.14
C VAL A 165 6.23 12.72 -17.73
N PRO A 166 5.08 13.40 -17.83
CA PRO A 166 4.91 14.75 -17.31
C PRO A 166 5.11 14.76 -15.78
N VAL A 167 5.75 15.81 -15.26
CA VAL A 167 6.06 15.90 -13.82
C VAL A 167 4.79 16.25 -13.04
N ALA A 168 4.39 15.39 -12.11
CA ALA A 168 3.19 15.56 -11.26
C ALA A 168 3.20 16.83 -10.38
N ALA A 169 4.39 17.40 -10.10
CA ALA A 169 4.53 18.65 -9.33
C ALA A 169 3.77 19.86 -9.91
N LYS A 170 3.22 19.72 -11.12
CA LYS A 170 2.41 20.77 -11.76
C LYS A 170 1.00 20.86 -11.22
N ARG A 171 0.41 19.76 -10.74
CA ARG A 171 -0.96 19.76 -10.19
C ARG A 171 -1.08 20.68 -8.98
N TYR A 172 -0.18 20.56 -8.02
CA TYR A 172 -0.21 21.38 -6.81
C TYR A 172 0.00 22.87 -7.10
N ALA A 173 0.94 23.20 -8.02
CA ALA A 173 1.14 24.61 -8.41
C ALA A 173 -0.09 25.19 -9.12
N ASP A 174 -0.77 24.40 -9.94
CA ASP A 174 -1.96 24.82 -10.66
C ASP A 174 -3.18 24.96 -9.72
N GLU A 175 -3.32 24.08 -8.73
CA GLU A 175 -4.35 24.17 -7.67
C GLU A 175 -4.10 25.37 -6.75
N LEU A 176 -2.89 25.53 -6.27
CA LEU A 176 -2.51 26.71 -5.47
C LEU A 176 -2.78 28.03 -6.22
N MET A 177 -2.51 28.08 -7.52
CA MET A 177 -2.79 29.26 -8.33
C MET A 177 -4.30 29.50 -8.52
N LYS A 178 -5.10 28.46 -8.60
CA LYS A 178 -6.57 28.60 -8.61
C LYS A 178 -7.08 29.16 -7.29
N GLU A 179 -6.61 28.66 -6.15
CA GLU A 179 -6.99 29.17 -4.82
C GLU A 179 -6.55 30.61 -4.63
N ILE A 180 -5.30 30.95 -5.00
CA ILE A 180 -4.80 32.34 -4.92
C ILE A 180 -5.65 33.26 -5.81
N ASN A 181 -6.05 32.81 -7.00
CA ASN A 181 -6.86 33.64 -7.90
C ASN A 181 -8.29 33.80 -7.38
N ALA A 182 -8.88 32.75 -6.79
CA ALA A 182 -10.19 32.83 -6.15
C ALA A 182 -10.19 33.79 -4.95
N ASP A 183 -9.15 33.73 -4.10
CA ASP A 183 -9.00 34.67 -2.98
C ASP A 183 -8.81 36.12 -3.48
N ARG A 184 -8.04 36.32 -4.54
CA ARG A 184 -7.84 37.64 -5.14
C ARG A 184 -9.13 38.22 -5.72
N GLU A 185 -9.94 37.41 -6.40
CA GLU A 185 -11.24 37.81 -6.92
C GLU A 185 -12.21 38.17 -5.79
N ALA A 186 -12.25 37.39 -4.71
CA ALA A 186 -13.03 37.68 -3.51
C ALA A 186 -12.64 39.03 -2.86
N HIS A 187 -11.37 39.45 -3.00
CA HIS A 187 -10.87 40.75 -2.52
C HIS A 187 -10.82 41.83 -3.62
N GLY A 188 -11.51 41.67 -4.74
CA GLY A 188 -11.59 42.65 -5.84
C GLY A 188 -10.28 42.89 -6.60
N LYS A 189 -9.32 41.94 -6.50
CA LYS A 189 -8.03 42.02 -7.19
C LYS A 189 -8.04 41.17 -8.45
N LYS A 190 -7.38 41.63 -9.51
CA LYS A 190 -7.27 40.85 -10.76
C LYS A 190 -6.52 39.55 -10.53
N PRO A 191 -6.97 38.42 -11.14
CA PRO A 191 -6.28 37.14 -11.06
C PRO A 191 -4.86 37.24 -11.64
N PHE A 192 -3.92 36.44 -11.13
CA PHE A 192 -2.61 36.30 -11.75
C PHE A 192 -2.70 35.56 -13.08
N ASP A 193 -2.21 36.21 -14.13
CA ASP A 193 -2.05 35.57 -15.44
C ASP A 193 -0.77 34.70 -15.41
N ASN A 194 -0.91 33.40 -15.68
CA ASN A 194 0.17 32.39 -15.70
C ASN A 194 1.31 32.66 -16.69
N GLY A 195 1.52 33.90 -17.08
CA GLY A 195 2.55 34.26 -18.07
C GLY A 195 3.21 35.62 -17.94
N LYS A 196 2.72 36.56 -17.15
CA LYS A 196 3.18 37.93 -17.38
C LYS A 196 3.47 38.86 -16.20
N ASP A 197 3.26 38.60 -14.97
CA ASP A 197 3.56 39.66 -13.96
C ASP A 197 4.15 39.14 -12.65
N SER A 198 5.46 38.92 -12.66
CA SER A 198 6.28 38.99 -11.44
C SER A 198 7.41 39.97 -11.57
N ASN A 199 7.08 41.25 -11.93
CA ASN A 199 8.03 42.34 -11.81
C ASN A 199 7.35 43.70 -11.98
N ASN A 200 6.64 44.15 -10.95
CA ASN A 200 6.42 45.60 -10.80
C ASN A 200 5.94 45.87 -9.36
N ASP A 201 6.90 45.94 -8.44
CA ASP A 201 6.87 46.85 -7.29
C ASP A 201 8.23 46.81 -6.58
N LYS A 202 9.20 47.47 -7.19
CA LYS A 202 10.38 48.03 -6.49
C LYS A 202 10.77 49.34 -7.15
N PRO A 203 11.08 50.40 -6.37
CA PRO A 203 11.41 51.70 -6.92
C PRO A 203 12.75 51.66 -7.67
N LYS A 204 12.73 52.23 -8.85
CA LYS A 204 13.86 52.32 -9.77
C LYS A 204 15.01 53.13 -9.13
N LYS A 205 16.11 52.49 -8.77
CA LYS A 205 17.42 53.15 -8.69
C LYS A 205 18.13 52.93 -10.03
N LYS A 206 18.41 54.03 -10.71
CA LYS A 206 19.25 54.12 -11.91
C LYS A 206 20.65 53.57 -11.61
N ARG A 207 21.13 52.62 -12.39
CA ARG A 207 22.54 52.37 -12.63
C ARG A 207 22.76 51.95 -14.09
N ASP A 208 23.82 52.58 -14.65
CA ASP A 208 24.21 52.57 -16.05
C ASP A 208 24.63 51.21 -16.63
N ASN A 209 24.42 51.20 -17.93
CA ASN A 209 25.04 50.43 -19.02
C ASN A 209 26.12 49.37 -18.71
N THR A 210 25.86 48.15 -19.09
CA THR A 210 26.48 47.48 -20.25
C THR A 210 26.10 46.01 -20.30
N SER A 211 25.85 45.54 -21.49
CA SER A 211 25.66 44.19 -21.99
C SER A 211 24.23 43.69 -22.16
N ASN A 212 23.76 43.89 -23.37
CA ASN A 212 22.68 43.19 -24.03
C ASN A 212 22.90 41.66 -24.04
N LYS A 213 22.52 40.95 -22.98
CA LYS A 213 22.17 39.51 -23.09
C LYS A 213 20.68 39.43 -23.22
N LYS A 214 20.19 39.30 -24.44
CA LYS A 214 18.83 38.82 -24.75
C LYS A 214 18.59 37.57 -23.92
N LEU A 215 17.88 37.67 -22.79
CA LEU A 215 17.26 36.58 -22.12
C LEU A 215 16.17 36.07 -23.08
N LYS A 216 16.50 35.08 -23.90
CA LYS A 216 15.52 34.29 -24.65
C LYS A 216 14.56 33.75 -23.60
N ARG A 217 13.32 34.27 -23.58
CA ARG A 217 12.19 33.65 -22.87
C ARG A 217 12.09 32.21 -23.37
N ARG A 218 12.62 31.26 -22.61
CA ARG A 218 12.29 29.84 -22.77
C ARG A 218 10.81 29.73 -22.47
N LYS A 219 10.00 29.42 -23.47
CA LYS A 219 8.68 28.83 -23.27
C LYS A 219 8.88 27.72 -22.25
N GLN A 220 8.20 27.78 -21.11
CA GLN A 220 8.20 26.68 -20.16
C GLN A 220 7.41 25.54 -20.79
N GLU A 221 8.07 24.75 -21.63
CA GLU A 221 7.60 23.44 -22.01
C GLU A 221 7.48 22.63 -20.70
N ALA A 222 6.36 21.94 -20.53
CA ALA A 222 6.12 21.09 -19.37
C ALA A 222 7.34 20.19 -19.18
N LYS A 223 8.04 20.36 -18.05
CA LYS A 223 9.24 19.56 -17.75
C LYS A 223 8.84 18.09 -17.76
N LYS A 224 9.32 17.36 -18.74
CA LYS A 224 9.17 15.91 -18.81
C LYS A 224 10.28 15.26 -17.99
N LYS A 225 9.94 14.28 -17.18
CA LYS A 225 10.89 13.47 -16.42
C LYS A 225 11.02 12.12 -17.12
N LYS A 226 12.24 11.66 -17.34
CA LYS A 226 12.49 10.30 -17.82
C LYS A 226 12.32 9.33 -16.68
N VAL A 227 11.35 8.44 -16.77
CA VAL A 227 11.07 7.37 -15.81
C VAL A 227 11.51 6.05 -16.43
N THR A 228 12.21 5.24 -15.64
CA THR A 228 12.63 3.90 -16.06
C THR A 228 11.57 2.90 -15.63
N LYS A 229 10.98 2.21 -16.61
CA LYS A 229 9.99 1.14 -16.40
C LYS A 229 10.58 -0.23 -16.73
N SER A 230 10.12 -1.26 -16.02
CA SER A 230 10.42 -2.64 -16.37
C SER A 230 9.57 -3.10 -17.55
N THR A 231 10.14 -3.89 -18.45
CA THR A 231 9.37 -4.54 -19.53
C THR A 231 8.73 -5.86 -19.09
N THR A 232 9.20 -6.44 -17.99
CA THR A 232 8.63 -7.68 -17.43
C THR A 232 7.54 -7.43 -16.41
N ASP A 233 7.53 -6.24 -15.80
CA ASP A 233 6.54 -5.78 -14.84
C ASP A 233 6.39 -4.25 -14.98
N PRO A 234 5.57 -3.78 -15.94
CA PRO A 234 5.48 -2.37 -16.30
C PRO A 234 4.88 -1.48 -15.20
N GLU A 235 4.11 -2.05 -14.28
CA GLU A 235 3.46 -1.36 -13.18
C GLU A 235 4.43 -1.06 -12.03
N SER A 236 5.54 -1.82 -11.95
CA SER A 236 6.55 -1.60 -10.92
C SER A 236 7.39 -0.35 -11.17
N GLY A 237 7.77 0.34 -10.10
CA GLY A 237 8.63 1.52 -10.13
C GLY A 237 10.10 1.20 -9.81
N LEU A 238 11.05 1.94 -10.42
CA LEU A 238 12.45 1.80 -10.08
C LEU A 238 12.76 2.52 -8.78
N PHE A 239 12.87 1.77 -7.70
CA PHE A 239 13.30 2.26 -6.40
C PHE A 239 14.83 2.34 -6.30
N VAL A 240 15.33 3.48 -5.79
CA VAL A 240 16.76 3.74 -5.63
C VAL A 240 17.03 4.18 -4.19
N LYS A 241 17.72 3.34 -3.41
CA LYS A 241 18.16 3.67 -2.06
C LYS A 241 19.70 3.70 -2.01
N GLY A 242 20.26 4.91 -1.91
CA GLY A 242 21.70 5.13 -1.97
C GLY A 242 22.29 4.81 -3.36
N GLU A 243 23.62 4.73 -3.43
CA GLU A 243 24.32 4.56 -4.72
C GLU A 243 24.24 3.12 -5.29
N HIS A 244 24.01 2.11 -4.44
CA HIS A 244 24.20 0.70 -4.82
C HIS A 244 22.91 -0.13 -4.90
N LYS A 245 21.78 0.34 -4.37
CA LYS A 245 20.52 -0.44 -4.36
C LYS A 245 19.50 0.14 -5.32
N LYS A 246 19.45 -0.45 -6.55
CA LYS A 246 18.42 -0.15 -7.56
C LYS A 246 17.60 -1.41 -7.78
N LYS A 247 16.29 -1.35 -7.52
CA LYS A 247 15.36 -2.47 -7.68
C LYS A 247 14.05 -1.95 -8.24
N PHE A 248 13.38 -2.76 -9.05
CA PHE A 248 11.97 -2.55 -9.30
C PHE A 248 11.18 -3.00 -8.06
N ALA A 249 10.29 -2.14 -7.62
CA ALA A 249 9.51 -2.35 -6.40
C ALA A 249 8.14 -1.69 -6.52
N TYR A 250 7.24 -2.12 -5.68
CA TYR A 250 6.03 -1.41 -5.27
C TYR A 250 6.25 -0.81 -3.90
N GLU A 251 5.47 0.17 -3.56
CA GLU A 251 5.40 0.74 -2.22
C GLU A 251 3.98 0.58 -1.71
N ALA A 252 3.84 -0.10 -0.58
CA ALA A 252 2.59 -0.21 0.13
C ALA A 252 2.57 0.87 1.22
N HIS A 253 1.68 1.82 1.07
CA HIS A 253 1.39 2.84 2.07
C HIS A 253 0.29 2.31 2.97
N THR A 254 0.63 2.08 4.23
CA THR A 254 -0.30 1.48 5.19
C THR A 254 -0.65 2.49 6.27
N ALA A 255 -1.93 2.57 6.58
CA ALA A 255 -2.41 3.27 7.76
C ALA A 255 -2.79 2.22 8.81
N CYS A 256 -2.26 2.34 10.01
CA CYS A 256 -2.61 1.43 11.10
C CYS A 256 -2.99 2.20 12.37
N ASP A 257 -3.78 1.57 13.21
CA ASP A 257 -4.14 2.11 14.50
C ASP A 257 -3.03 1.91 15.55
N ARG A 258 -3.26 2.37 16.78
CA ARG A 258 -2.33 2.23 17.90
C ARG A 258 -2.06 0.78 18.29
N ASN A 259 -2.98 -0.13 17.99
CA ASN A 259 -2.87 -1.56 18.29
C ASN A 259 -2.16 -2.33 17.16
N GLY A 260 -1.88 -1.67 16.03
CA GLY A 260 -1.22 -2.25 14.86
C GLY A 260 -2.18 -2.90 13.86
N TYR A 261 -3.49 -2.69 13.99
CA TYR A 261 -4.46 -3.10 12.98
C TYR A 261 -4.37 -2.18 11.77
N ILE A 262 -4.32 -2.76 10.57
CA ILE A 262 -4.28 -2.00 9.32
C ILE A 262 -5.69 -1.51 9.00
N LEU A 263 -5.85 -0.19 8.88
CA LEU A 263 -7.12 0.48 8.60
C LEU A 263 -7.31 0.80 7.11
N GLY A 264 -6.21 0.97 6.37
CA GLY A 264 -6.21 1.26 4.95
C GLY A 264 -4.87 0.97 4.31
N VAL A 265 -4.88 0.68 3.01
CA VAL A 265 -3.67 0.33 2.24
C VAL A 265 -3.78 0.85 0.82
N GLU A 266 -2.80 1.64 0.39
CA GLU A 266 -2.64 2.04 -1.00
C GLU A 266 -1.32 1.51 -1.55
N VAL A 267 -1.34 0.95 -2.76
CA VAL A 267 -0.15 0.38 -3.39
C VAL A 267 0.24 1.19 -4.62
N THR A 268 1.41 1.81 -4.57
CA THR A 268 1.96 2.61 -5.68
C THR A 268 3.22 1.98 -6.28
N PRO A 269 3.59 2.38 -7.52
CA PRO A 269 4.93 2.07 -8.03
C PRO A 269 6.01 2.64 -7.11
N GLY A 270 7.04 1.86 -6.78
CA GLY A 270 8.06 2.22 -5.78
C GLY A 270 8.98 3.41 -6.13
N ASN A 271 8.67 4.16 -7.17
CA ASN A 271 9.29 5.44 -7.53
C ASN A 271 8.35 6.64 -7.31
N VAL A 272 7.16 6.41 -6.81
CA VAL A 272 6.21 7.44 -6.36
C VAL A 272 6.67 7.92 -4.98
N HIS A 273 6.56 9.21 -4.71
CA HIS A 273 6.93 9.74 -3.41
C HIS A 273 5.79 9.59 -2.42
N ASP A 274 6.10 9.23 -1.19
CA ASP A 274 5.14 8.93 -0.10
C ASP A 274 4.06 10.00 0.05
N SER A 275 4.43 11.27 -0.10
CA SER A 275 3.50 12.40 -0.03
C SER A 275 2.44 12.45 -1.14
N VAL A 276 2.60 11.66 -2.22
CA VAL A 276 1.61 11.60 -3.32
C VAL A 276 0.52 10.60 -3.00
N ALA A 277 0.86 9.50 -2.36
CA ALA A 277 -0.09 8.46 -1.95
C ALA A 277 -0.85 8.80 -0.66
N PHE A 278 -0.43 9.86 0.04
CA PHE A 278 -1.02 10.25 1.31
C PHE A 278 -2.52 10.53 1.20
N ASP A 279 -2.92 11.26 0.17
CA ASP A 279 -4.31 11.71 0.04
C ASP A 279 -5.26 10.52 -0.09
N ASP A 280 -4.90 9.51 -0.90
CA ASP A 280 -5.72 8.32 -1.13
C ASP A 280 -5.88 7.51 0.16
N VAL A 281 -4.79 7.24 0.89
CA VAL A 281 -4.82 6.51 2.18
C VAL A 281 -5.55 7.31 3.26
N TYR A 282 -5.31 8.62 3.32
CA TYR A 282 -5.89 9.49 4.32
C TYR A 282 -7.40 9.61 4.14
N ASP A 283 -7.86 9.83 2.90
CA ASP A 283 -9.28 9.98 2.61
C ASP A 283 -10.03 8.66 2.89
N GLU A 284 -9.51 7.51 2.42
CA GLU A 284 -10.08 6.19 2.71
C GLU A 284 -10.29 5.97 4.22
N VAL A 285 -9.25 6.22 5.01
CA VAL A 285 -9.30 5.96 6.45
C VAL A 285 -10.19 6.95 7.20
N THR A 286 -10.14 8.23 6.84
CA THR A 286 -10.91 9.26 7.55
C THR A 286 -12.40 9.30 7.17
N GLU A 287 -12.75 8.84 5.96
CA GLU A 287 -14.14 8.63 5.57
C GLU A 287 -14.76 7.46 6.35
N ARG A 288 -13.99 6.40 6.57
CA ARG A 288 -14.45 5.22 7.29
C ARG A 288 -14.44 5.37 8.80
N PHE A 289 -13.43 6.04 9.35
CA PHE A 289 -13.24 6.27 10.78
C PHE A 289 -13.25 7.77 11.09
N PRO A 290 -14.43 8.39 11.22
CA PRO A 290 -14.54 9.82 11.51
C PRO A 290 -13.90 10.24 12.85
N GLU A 291 -13.75 9.29 13.78
CA GLU A 291 -13.12 9.45 15.10
C GLU A 291 -11.60 9.64 15.05
N VAL A 292 -10.97 9.57 13.89
CA VAL A 292 -9.54 9.86 13.73
C VAL A 292 -9.26 11.32 14.06
N GLU A 293 -8.47 11.56 15.09
CA GLU A 293 -8.06 12.89 15.51
C GLU A 293 -6.61 13.21 15.16
N THR A 294 -5.74 12.20 15.24
CA THR A 294 -4.30 12.37 15.08
C THR A 294 -3.73 11.48 14.00
N ILE A 295 -3.00 12.09 13.07
CA ILE A 295 -2.21 11.38 12.06
C ILE A 295 -0.74 11.44 12.45
N VAL A 296 -0.10 10.30 12.55
CA VAL A 296 1.34 10.16 12.84
C VAL A 296 2.04 9.65 11.58
N ALA A 297 3.00 10.40 11.07
CA ALA A 297 3.71 10.03 9.85
C ALA A 297 5.19 10.43 9.93
N ASP A 298 6.00 9.89 9.04
CA ASP A 298 7.42 10.26 8.97
C ASP A 298 7.65 11.65 8.35
N SER A 299 8.90 12.08 8.28
CA SER A 299 9.25 13.40 7.73
C SER A 299 9.06 13.52 6.21
N ALA A 300 8.86 12.42 5.47
CA ALA A 300 8.59 12.44 4.03
C ALA A 300 7.18 12.98 3.74
N TYR A 301 6.24 12.76 4.66
CA TYR A 301 4.88 13.28 4.58
C TYR A 301 4.74 14.75 5.03
N LYS A 302 5.80 15.36 5.57
CA LYS A 302 5.76 16.77 5.99
C LYS A 302 5.81 17.72 4.80
N THR A 303 4.71 17.87 4.11
CA THR A 303 4.53 18.83 3.01
C THR A 303 3.49 19.89 3.37
N PRO A 304 3.57 21.11 2.80
CA PRO A 304 2.56 22.15 3.06
C PRO A 304 1.13 21.69 2.69
N HIS A 305 0.98 20.93 1.61
CA HIS A 305 -0.30 20.36 1.17
C HIS A 305 -0.90 19.45 2.24
N ILE A 306 -0.15 18.44 2.68
CA ILE A 306 -0.62 17.48 3.69
C ILE A 306 -0.96 18.18 5.01
N CYS A 307 -0.06 19.08 5.47
CA CYS A 307 -0.32 19.81 6.71
C CYS A 307 -1.58 20.68 6.62
N LYS A 308 -1.82 21.32 5.47
CA LYS A 308 -3.03 22.11 5.24
C LYS A 308 -4.28 21.24 5.22
N LYS A 309 -4.29 20.15 4.45
CA LYS A 309 -5.42 19.22 4.34
C LYS A 309 -5.86 18.70 5.70
N VAL A 310 -4.91 18.16 6.48
CA VAL A 310 -5.20 17.64 7.82
C VAL A 310 -5.69 18.74 8.78
N PHE A 311 -5.13 19.95 8.67
CA PHE A 311 -5.57 21.09 9.48
C PHE A 311 -6.97 21.59 9.09
N ASP A 312 -7.28 21.67 7.80
CA ASP A 312 -8.61 22.08 7.29
C ASP A 312 -9.70 21.09 7.75
N ASP A 313 -9.36 19.80 7.87
CA ASP A 313 -10.21 18.75 8.42
C ASP A 313 -10.28 18.75 9.97
N LYS A 314 -9.68 19.75 10.62
CA LYS A 314 -9.62 19.92 12.09
C LYS A 314 -8.94 18.75 12.83
N ARG A 315 -8.00 18.08 12.17
CA ARG A 315 -7.19 17.00 12.73
C ARG A 315 -5.75 17.45 12.98
N VAL A 316 -5.02 16.66 13.75
CA VAL A 316 -3.63 16.95 14.10
C VAL A 316 -2.70 16.05 13.31
N ILE A 317 -1.65 16.62 12.71
CA ILE A 317 -0.56 15.84 12.11
C ILE A 317 0.70 15.91 12.97
N SER A 318 1.17 14.75 13.41
CA SER A 318 2.44 14.59 14.12
C SER A 318 3.48 13.99 13.19
N THR A 319 4.49 14.75 12.84
CA THR A 319 5.61 14.27 12.00
C THR A 319 6.93 14.40 12.73
N ALA A 320 7.84 13.44 12.48
CA ALA A 320 9.17 13.50 13.04
C ALA A 320 9.88 14.80 12.66
N TYR A 321 10.59 15.38 13.64
CA TYR A 321 11.36 16.59 13.41
C TYR A 321 12.53 16.28 12.45
N LYS A 322 12.51 16.90 11.28
CA LYS A 322 13.61 16.83 10.33
C LYS A 322 14.75 17.66 10.84
N ARG A 323 15.86 17.03 11.25
CA ARG A 323 17.08 17.76 11.62
C ARG A 323 17.44 18.71 10.47
N PRO A 324 17.59 20.03 10.71
CA PRO A 324 18.03 20.93 9.67
C PRO A 324 19.40 20.45 9.18
N HIS A 325 19.54 20.29 7.86
CA HIS A 325 20.85 20.09 7.28
C HIS A 325 21.68 21.32 7.59
N THR A 326 22.67 21.18 8.46
CA THR A 326 23.65 22.24 8.73
C THR A 326 24.43 22.50 7.44
N LYS A 327 23.99 23.50 6.66
CA LYS A 327 24.85 24.10 5.66
C LYS A 327 26.05 24.71 6.40
N LYS A 328 27.27 24.57 5.83
CA LYS A 328 28.47 25.19 6.35
C LYS A 328 28.16 26.65 6.75
N GLY A 329 28.21 26.96 8.05
CA GLY A 329 27.88 28.30 8.60
C GLY A 329 26.62 28.37 9.48
N ASN A 330 25.76 27.38 9.53
CA ASN A 330 24.62 27.39 10.46
C ASN A 330 25.00 26.74 11.79
N HIS A 331 24.57 27.34 12.88
CA HIS A 331 24.72 26.73 14.20
C HIS A 331 23.83 25.51 14.36
N PRO A 332 24.27 24.48 15.11
CA PRO A 332 23.39 23.35 15.52
C PRO A 332 22.18 23.91 16.28
N TRP A 333 21.03 23.22 16.11
CA TRP A 333 19.74 23.65 16.69
C TRP A 333 19.79 23.92 18.20
N TYR A 334 20.62 23.19 18.95
CA TYR A 334 20.81 23.37 20.40
C TYR A 334 21.53 24.68 20.78
N LYS A 335 22.03 25.43 19.79
CA LYS A 335 22.63 26.77 19.99
C LYS A 335 21.63 27.90 19.81
N TYR A 336 20.39 27.59 19.36
CA TYR A 336 19.34 28.60 19.29
C TYR A 336 18.67 28.70 20.67
N VAL A 337 18.74 29.87 21.29
CA VAL A 337 17.98 30.18 22.49
C VAL A 337 16.66 30.78 22.05
N TYR A 338 15.56 30.26 22.57
CA TYR A 338 14.23 30.85 22.37
C TYR A 338 14.22 32.15 23.18
N ASP A 339 13.96 33.24 22.52
CA ASP A 339 13.68 34.53 23.18
C ASP A 339 12.14 34.62 23.25
N GLU A 340 11.61 34.68 24.47
CA GLU A 340 10.16 34.79 24.71
C GLU A 340 9.65 36.18 24.36
#